data_195c099592bfd162a7cc210ac3a27a27
#
_entry.id   195c099592bfd162a7cc210ac3a27a27
#
_cell.length_a   1.000
_cell.length_b   1.000
_cell.length_c   1.000
_cell.angle_alpha   90.00
_cell.angle_beta   90.00
_cell.angle_gamma   90.00
#
_symmetry.space_group_name_H-M   'P 1'
#
loop_
_entity.id
_entity.type
_entity.pdbx_description
1 polymer ?
#
loop_
_entity_poly.entity_id
_entity_poly.type
_entity_poly.pdbx_seq_one_letter_code
_entity_poly.pdbx_strand_id
1 'polypeptide(L)'
;MAKYKNYLARVSQMEGNFLLARGEYISNGLAVVQLYKDLDPIKKTWRIIDIASGLHLLNPYQTSKRKALENLDKALQKEGNNLLESIDNERKKKFYRERVDELQNEKRLWRLSGYEID
;
A
#
# COMPACT_ATOMS: atom_id res chain seq x y z
N MET A 1 -20.04 -1.30 7.51
CA MET A 1 -19.73 -2.33 6.52
C MET A 1 -18.39 -2.02 5.87
N ALA A 2 -17.45 -2.94 5.98
CA ALA A 2 -16.15 -2.78 5.36
C ALA A 2 -16.31 -2.78 3.84
N LYS A 3 -15.67 -1.84 3.18
CA LYS A 3 -15.71 -1.78 1.72
C LYS A 3 -14.30 -1.85 1.19
N TYR A 4 -14.08 -2.82 0.33
CA TYR A 4 -12.82 -2.93 -0.37
C TYR A 4 -12.75 -1.89 -1.47
N LYS A 5 -11.61 -1.24 -1.53
CA LYS A 5 -11.27 -0.27 -2.56
C LYS A 5 -10.10 -0.77 -3.36
N ASN A 6 -9.97 -0.25 -4.56
CA ASN A 6 -8.86 -0.57 -5.43
C ASN A 6 -7.78 0.49 -5.28
N TYR A 7 -6.57 0.02 -5.09
CA TYR A 7 -5.37 0.85 -5.01
C TYR A 7 -4.33 0.31 -5.97
N LEU A 8 -3.28 1.07 -6.17
CA LEU A 8 -2.09 0.59 -6.87
C LEU A 8 -0.96 0.40 -5.87
N ALA A 9 -0.33 -0.76 -5.91
CA ALA A 9 0.81 -1.05 -5.05
C ALA A 9 2.05 -1.28 -5.91
N ARG A 10 3.17 -0.75 -5.45
CA ARG A 10 4.45 -1.03 -6.12
C ARG A 10 4.90 -2.44 -5.83
N VAL A 11 5.38 -3.11 -6.86
CA VAL A 11 5.97 -4.44 -6.71
C VAL A 11 7.27 -4.34 -5.92
N SER A 12 8.04 -3.29 -6.19
CA SER A 12 9.30 -2.98 -5.52
C SER A 12 9.34 -1.49 -5.19
N GLN A 13 10.01 -1.13 -4.11
CA GLN A 13 10.14 0.28 -3.75
C GLN A 13 10.96 1.08 -4.76
N MET A 14 11.86 0.41 -5.48
CA MET A 14 12.78 1.07 -6.42
C MET A 14 12.25 1.10 -7.84
N GLU A 15 11.38 0.17 -8.21
CA GLU A 15 10.88 0.03 -9.57
C GLU A 15 9.47 0.61 -9.70
N GLY A 16 9.19 1.18 -10.89
CA GLY A 16 7.90 1.76 -11.20
C GLY A 16 6.85 0.75 -11.66
N ASN A 17 6.97 -0.51 -11.28
CA ASN A 17 5.99 -1.55 -11.60
C ASN A 17 4.89 -1.59 -10.54
N PHE A 18 3.65 -1.57 -11.00
CA PHE A 18 2.49 -1.54 -10.13
C PHE A 18 1.61 -2.75 -10.37
N LEU A 19 0.98 -3.22 -9.30
CA LEU A 19 -0.11 -4.19 -9.37
C LEU A 19 -1.36 -3.59 -8.77
N LEU A 20 -2.50 -4.07 -9.25
CA LEU A 20 -3.76 -3.78 -8.60
C LEU A 20 -3.71 -4.35 -7.19
N ALA A 21 -4.12 -3.56 -6.23
CA ALA A 21 -4.20 -3.97 -4.84
C ALA A 21 -5.59 -3.65 -4.32
N ARG A 22 -6.22 -4.60 -3.64
CA ARG A 22 -7.56 -4.41 -3.15
C ARG A 22 -7.63 -4.66 -1.66
N GLY A 23 -8.25 -3.72 -0.95
CA GLY A 23 -8.35 -3.86 0.50
C GLY A 23 -9.04 -2.70 1.17
N GLU A 24 -8.66 -2.44 2.42
CA GLU A 24 -9.33 -1.48 3.28
C GLU A 24 -8.38 -0.41 3.79
N TYR A 25 -8.90 0.80 3.86
CA TYR A 25 -8.23 1.91 4.52
C TYR A 25 -8.10 1.64 6.02
N ILE A 26 -6.96 1.96 6.58
CA ILE A 26 -6.72 1.83 8.02
C ILE A 26 -6.75 3.20 8.69
N SER A 27 -5.71 3.96 8.50
CA SER A 27 -5.52 5.30 9.07
C SER A 27 -4.23 5.90 8.52
N ASN A 28 -4.04 7.21 8.68
CA ASN A 28 -2.80 7.91 8.32
C ASN A 28 -2.33 7.66 6.88
N GLY A 29 -3.26 7.47 5.95
CA GLY A 29 -2.91 7.20 4.56
C GLY A 29 -2.43 5.78 4.29
N LEU A 30 -2.68 4.85 5.20
CA LEU A 30 -2.30 3.45 5.07
C LEU A 30 -3.52 2.58 4.75
N ALA A 31 -3.27 1.51 4.02
CA ALA A 31 -4.30 0.50 3.75
C ALA A 31 -3.71 -0.90 3.88
N VAL A 32 -4.57 -1.85 4.25
CA VAL A 32 -4.23 -3.27 4.21
C VAL A 32 -4.81 -3.85 2.93
N VAL A 33 -3.96 -4.42 2.11
CA VAL A 33 -4.35 -4.86 0.76
C VAL A 33 -3.80 -6.22 0.43
N GLN A 34 -4.49 -6.89 -0.49
CA GLN A 34 -4.01 -8.08 -1.18
C GLN A 34 -3.68 -7.70 -2.61
N LEU A 35 -2.58 -8.22 -3.15
CA LEU A 35 -2.19 -7.93 -4.51
C LEU A 35 -2.97 -8.81 -5.49
N TYR A 36 -3.23 -8.25 -6.66
CA TYR A 36 -3.95 -8.92 -7.75
C TYR A 36 -3.09 -8.92 -9.00
N LYS A 37 -3.13 -10.02 -9.73
CA LYS A 37 -2.59 -10.09 -11.09
C LYS A 37 -3.78 -10.23 -12.03
N ASP A 38 -3.92 -9.27 -12.93
CA ASP A 38 -5.12 -9.11 -13.72
C ASP A 38 -6.33 -8.93 -12.79
N LEU A 39 -7.28 -9.82 -12.80
CA LEU A 39 -8.45 -9.75 -11.91
C LEU A 39 -8.44 -10.83 -10.83
N ASP A 40 -7.32 -11.55 -10.69
CA ASP A 40 -7.21 -12.66 -9.75
C ASP A 40 -6.34 -12.30 -8.55
N PRO A 41 -6.80 -12.60 -7.33
CA PRO A 41 -5.98 -12.37 -6.15
C PRO A 41 -4.77 -13.30 -6.13
N ILE A 42 -3.63 -12.73 -5.78
CA ILE A 42 -2.41 -13.51 -5.58
C ILE A 42 -2.42 -14.00 -4.12
N LYS A 43 -2.33 -15.31 -3.94
CA LYS A 43 -2.35 -15.90 -2.60
C LYS A 43 -1.16 -15.43 -1.78
N LYS A 44 -1.38 -15.23 -0.48
CA LYS A 44 -0.33 -14.90 0.50
C LYS A 44 0.41 -13.60 0.19
N THR A 45 -0.31 -12.58 -0.29
CA THR A 45 0.28 -11.28 -0.64
C THR A 45 -0.34 -10.13 0.13
N TRP A 46 -0.89 -10.39 1.31
CA TRP A 46 -1.42 -9.32 2.15
C TRP A 46 -0.30 -8.46 2.70
N ARG A 47 -0.47 -7.16 2.63
CA ARG A 47 0.54 -6.20 3.10
C ARG A 47 -0.10 -4.86 3.45
N ILE A 48 0.67 -4.06 4.17
CA ILE A 48 0.32 -2.67 4.44
C ILE A 48 1.01 -1.80 3.39
N ILE A 49 0.26 -0.89 2.79
CA ILE A 49 0.82 0.08 1.83
C ILE A 49 0.55 1.51 2.25
N ASP A 50 1.42 2.40 1.81
CA ASP A 50 1.16 3.84 1.79
C ASP A 50 0.35 4.13 0.52
N ILE A 51 -0.87 4.62 0.68
CA ILE A 51 -1.80 4.77 -0.44
C ILE A 51 -1.28 5.74 -1.50
N ALA A 52 -0.72 6.86 -1.07
CA ALA A 52 -0.31 7.92 -1.98
C ALA A 52 0.87 7.54 -2.88
N SER A 53 1.76 6.69 -2.42
CA SER A 53 2.96 6.29 -3.16
C SER A 53 2.92 4.86 -3.66
N GLY A 54 2.05 4.03 -3.08
CA GLY A 54 2.01 2.60 -3.33
C GLY A 54 3.14 1.83 -2.66
N LEU A 55 4.00 2.50 -1.90
CA LEU A 55 5.11 1.85 -1.21
C LEU A 55 4.59 0.97 -0.09
N HIS A 56 5.18 -0.21 0.04
CA HIS A 56 4.80 -1.11 1.12
C HIS A 56 5.57 -0.83 2.39
N LEU A 57 4.93 -1.10 3.50
CA LEU A 57 5.50 -1.03 4.84
C LEU A 57 5.49 -2.43 5.43
N LEU A 58 6.48 -2.73 6.26
CA LEU A 58 6.56 -3.98 7.00
C LEU A 58 6.64 -5.21 6.07
N ASN A 59 7.83 -5.69 5.87
CA ASN A 59 8.08 -6.94 5.17
C ASN A 59 8.03 -8.11 6.16
N PRO A 60 7.77 -9.33 5.71
CA PRO A 60 7.36 -9.76 4.37
C PRO A 60 5.85 -9.69 4.15
N TYR A 61 5.40 -10.22 3.01
CA TYR A 61 3.98 -10.46 2.79
C TYR A 61 3.41 -11.36 3.87
N GLN A 62 2.16 -11.13 4.21
CA GLN A 62 1.43 -11.95 5.17
C GLN A 62 0.42 -12.85 4.48
N THR A 63 0.08 -13.95 5.13
CA THR A 63 -0.82 -14.95 4.54
C THR A 63 -2.29 -14.55 4.59
N SER A 64 -2.63 -13.57 5.42
CA SER A 64 -4.01 -13.10 5.57
C SER A 64 -4.06 -11.64 5.96
N LYS A 65 -5.20 -11.03 5.75
CA LYS A 65 -5.49 -9.66 6.18
C LYS A 65 -5.27 -9.51 7.69
N ARG A 66 -5.77 -10.46 8.47
CA ARG A 66 -5.63 -10.42 9.93
C ARG A 66 -4.17 -10.42 10.36
N LYS A 67 -3.34 -11.25 9.74
CA LYS A 67 -1.91 -11.30 10.06
C LYS A 67 -1.20 -9.99 9.68
N ALA A 68 -1.56 -9.38 8.58
CA ALA A 68 -0.99 -8.09 8.19
C ALA A 68 -1.36 -7.00 9.20
N LEU A 69 -2.61 -6.97 9.66
CA LEU A 69 -3.04 -6.01 10.68
C LEU A 69 -2.38 -6.28 12.04
N GLU A 70 -2.24 -7.54 12.43
CA GLU A 70 -1.53 -7.91 13.66
C GLU A 70 -0.06 -7.48 13.60
N ASN A 71 0.57 -7.63 12.46
CA ASN A 71 1.97 -7.20 12.26
C ASN A 71 2.12 -5.69 12.43
N LEU A 72 1.17 -4.92 11.89
CA LEU A 72 1.15 -3.48 12.08
C LEU A 72 0.95 -3.12 13.55
N ASP A 73 0.00 -3.75 14.22
CA ASP A 73 -0.26 -3.51 15.65
C ASP A 73 0.97 -3.79 16.51
N LYS A 74 1.67 -4.88 16.23
CA LYS A 74 2.91 -5.23 16.95
C LYS A 74 3.99 -4.17 16.73
N ALA A 75 4.14 -3.68 15.51
CA ALA A 75 5.10 -2.63 15.22
C ALA A 75 4.76 -1.33 15.95
N LEU A 76 3.48 -0.97 15.98
CA LEU A 76 3.01 0.22 16.70
C LEU A 76 3.22 0.07 18.21
N GLN A 77 2.99 -1.10 18.77
CA GLN A 77 3.20 -1.35 20.20
C GLN A 77 4.68 -1.30 20.55
N LYS A 78 5.54 -1.86 19.71
CA LYS A 78 7.00 -1.91 19.94
C LYS A 78 7.64 -0.55 19.80
N GLU A 79 7.28 0.19 18.76
CA GLU A 79 7.95 1.45 18.40
C GLU A 79 7.13 2.68 18.80
N GLY A 80 5.85 2.51 19.11
CA GLY A 80 4.97 3.60 19.52
C GLY A 80 4.91 4.71 18.46
N ASN A 81 4.97 5.94 18.94
CA ASN A 81 4.94 7.11 18.06
C ASN A 81 6.15 7.19 17.11
N ASN A 82 7.22 6.48 17.40
CA ASN A 82 8.41 6.48 16.55
C ASN A 82 8.13 5.93 15.17
N LEU A 83 7.25 4.93 15.06
CA LEU A 83 6.85 4.39 13.76
C LEU A 83 6.12 5.44 12.94
N LEU A 84 5.17 6.15 13.53
CA LEU A 84 4.41 7.18 12.84
C LEU A 84 5.29 8.36 12.45
N GLU A 85 6.19 8.76 13.31
CA GLU A 85 7.17 9.82 13.01
C GLU A 85 8.10 9.40 11.87
N SER A 86 8.52 8.15 11.86
CA SER A 86 9.36 7.61 10.80
C SER A 86 8.64 7.65 9.46
N ILE A 87 7.37 7.27 9.44
CA ILE A 87 6.54 7.33 8.23
C ILE A 87 6.41 8.79 7.76
N ASP A 88 6.12 9.71 8.67
CA ASP A 88 5.99 11.13 8.34
C ASP A 88 7.30 11.70 7.80
N ASN A 89 8.43 11.30 8.36
CA ASN A 89 9.74 11.75 7.90
C ASN A 89 10.05 11.23 6.49
N GLU A 90 9.71 9.96 6.21
CA GLU A 90 9.88 9.40 4.87
C GLU A 90 9.04 10.14 3.83
N ARG A 91 7.82 10.57 4.21
CA ARG A 91 6.92 11.31 3.33
C ARG A 91 7.42 12.71 2.97
N LYS A 92 8.40 13.23 3.71
CA LYS A 92 9.00 14.54 3.42
C LYS A 92 10.17 14.47 2.45
N LYS A 93 10.66 13.27 2.16
CA LYS A 93 11.83 13.08 1.30
C LYS A 93 11.48 13.25 -0.18
N LYS A 94 12.46 13.70 -0.95
CA LYS A 94 12.34 13.84 -2.40
C LYS A 94 11.97 12.51 -3.06
N PHE A 95 12.60 11.43 -2.61
CA PHE A 95 12.32 10.09 -3.10
C PHE A 95 10.83 9.75 -3.01
N TYR A 96 10.22 10.01 -1.86
CA TYR A 96 8.80 9.74 -1.67
C TYR A 96 7.93 10.56 -2.61
N ARG A 97 8.24 11.85 -2.77
CA ARG A 97 7.46 12.73 -3.67
C ARG A 97 7.53 12.25 -5.11
N GLU A 98 8.70 11.78 -5.54
CA GLU A 98 8.85 11.20 -6.88
C GLU A 98 7.98 9.94 -7.03
N ARG A 99 7.92 9.10 -5.99
CA ARG A 99 7.07 7.90 -6.00
C ARG A 99 5.59 8.25 -6.05
N VAL A 100 5.17 9.31 -5.35
CA VAL A 100 3.80 9.80 -5.41
C VAL A 100 3.44 10.27 -6.82
N ASP A 101 4.32 11.02 -7.45
CA ASP A 101 4.09 11.53 -8.81
C ASP A 101 3.98 10.37 -9.81
N GLU A 102 4.84 9.38 -9.70
CA GLU A 102 4.78 8.20 -10.57
C GLU A 102 3.47 7.44 -10.38
N LEU A 103 3.01 7.29 -9.13
CA LEU A 103 1.75 6.62 -8.86
C LEU A 103 0.57 7.39 -9.43
N GLN A 104 0.55 8.71 -9.30
CA GLN A 104 -0.54 9.53 -9.85
C GLN A 104 -0.64 9.36 -11.36
N ASN A 105 0.49 9.32 -12.06
CA ASN A 105 0.51 9.08 -13.50
C ASN A 105 -0.01 7.68 -13.85
N GLU A 106 0.45 6.67 -13.13
CA GLU A 106 0.01 5.28 -13.32
C GLU A 106 -1.48 5.12 -13.05
N LYS A 107 -1.97 5.75 -11.99
CA LYS A 107 -3.38 5.74 -11.62
C LYS A 107 -4.25 6.31 -12.74
N ARG A 108 -3.80 7.39 -13.37
CA ARG A 108 -4.49 7.98 -14.53
C ARG A 108 -4.58 6.97 -15.68
N LEU A 109 -3.49 6.27 -15.97
CA LEU A 109 -3.45 5.28 -17.05
C LEU A 109 -4.41 4.11 -16.76
N TRP A 110 -4.44 3.63 -15.52
CA TRP A 110 -5.37 2.56 -15.13
C TRP A 110 -6.82 3.00 -15.26
N ARG A 111 -7.13 4.23 -14.84
CA ARG A 111 -8.48 4.78 -14.99
C ARG A 111 -8.91 4.89 -16.46
N LEU A 112 -8.00 5.30 -17.33
CA LEU A 112 -8.25 5.37 -18.77
C LEU A 112 -8.52 3.98 -19.36
N SER A 113 -7.97 2.95 -18.76
CA SER A 113 -8.19 1.56 -19.16
C SER A 113 -9.47 0.95 -18.56
N GLY A 114 -10.23 1.72 -17.79
CA GLY A 114 -11.52 1.28 -17.26
C GLY A 114 -11.50 0.81 -15.82
N TYR A 115 -10.39 0.92 -15.11
CA TYR A 115 -10.32 0.54 -13.70
C TYR A 115 -10.74 1.69 -12.78
N GLU A 116 -11.44 1.35 -11.71
CA GLU A 116 -11.70 2.29 -10.62
C GLU A 116 -10.57 2.17 -9.60
N ILE A 117 -9.74 3.20 -9.54
CA ILE A 117 -8.61 3.26 -8.59
C ILE A 117 -8.85 4.44 -7.66
N ASP A 118 -8.78 4.17 -6.38
CA ASP A 118 -8.93 5.19 -5.32
C ASP A 118 -7.63 5.93 -5.03
#